data_78920dc6161695564be0796431b3645e
#
_entry.id   78920dc6161695564be0796431b3645e
#
_cell.length_a   1.000
_cell.length_b   1.000
_cell.length_c   1.000
_cell.angle_alpha   90.00
_cell.angle_beta   90.00
_cell.angle_gamma   90.00
#
_symmetry.space_group_name_H-M   'P 1'
#
loop_
_entity.id
_entity.type
_entity.pdbx_description
1 polymer ?
#
loop_
_entity_poly.entity_id
_entity_poly.type
_entity_poly.pdbx_seq_one_letter_code
_entity_poly.pdbx_strand_id
1 'polypeptide(L)'
;MTIVITVGLPGSGKSTYLASLGVNAISSDEIRRLIADDPTDQSIHDAVFATIRHLVRQRIAVGRPATYVDATHLTRWERQPYIQMARAHNCEVEALFFDVPVEVCIQRNSQRGRVIPEQAIREMARAMETPSEDEGFTRVTRLTQVDLAR
;
A
#
# COMPACT_ATOMS: atom_id res chain seq x y z
N MET A 1 -15.67 -9.68 6.06
CA MET A 1 -14.43 -9.60 5.27
C MET A 1 -13.89 -8.19 5.31
N THR A 2 -12.58 -8.07 5.30
CA THR A 2 -11.91 -6.76 5.42
C THR A 2 -10.84 -6.63 4.36
N ILE A 3 -10.84 -5.49 3.64
CA ILE A 3 -9.74 -5.08 2.77
C ILE A 3 -8.87 -4.12 3.59
N VAL A 4 -7.57 -4.39 3.68
CA VAL A 4 -6.62 -3.53 4.40
C VAL A 4 -5.57 -3.05 3.40
N ILE A 5 -5.47 -1.74 3.22
CA ILE A 5 -4.45 -1.16 2.35
C ILE A 5 -3.44 -0.37 3.16
N THR A 6 -2.18 -0.39 2.72
CA THR A 6 -1.14 0.46 3.29
C THR A 6 -1.15 1.82 2.62
N VAL A 7 -0.77 2.86 3.34
CA VAL A 7 -0.54 4.21 2.82
C VAL A 7 0.78 4.69 3.39
N GLY A 8 1.74 4.99 2.53
CA GLY A 8 3.04 5.45 3.00
C GLY A 8 4.10 5.49 1.91
N LEU A 9 5.16 6.24 2.16
CA LEU A 9 6.29 6.40 1.27
C LEU A 9 7.12 5.12 1.15
N PRO A 10 7.86 4.94 0.05
CA PRO A 10 8.91 3.92 0.01
C PRO A 10 9.87 4.13 1.19
N GLY A 11 10.24 3.05 1.87
CA GLY A 11 11.11 3.12 3.05
C GLY A 11 10.38 3.42 4.35
N SER A 12 9.06 3.54 4.35
CA SER A 12 8.29 3.81 5.58
C SER A 12 8.05 2.58 6.47
N GLY A 13 8.41 1.38 6.00
CA GLY A 13 8.30 0.15 6.79
C GLY A 13 7.05 -0.68 6.52
N LYS A 14 6.34 -0.42 5.42
CA LYS A 14 5.09 -1.13 5.09
C LYS A 14 5.28 -2.65 5.00
N SER A 15 6.19 -3.10 4.15
CA SER A 15 6.42 -4.53 3.92
C SER A 15 6.92 -5.23 5.18
N THR A 16 7.80 -4.59 5.93
CA THR A 16 8.34 -5.12 7.19
C THR A 16 7.23 -5.30 8.21
N TYR A 17 6.36 -4.30 8.34
CA TYR A 17 5.23 -4.37 9.28
C TYR A 17 4.27 -5.50 8.90
N LEU A 18 3.90 -5.61 7.63
CA LEU A 18 3.00 -6.67 7.18
C LEU A 18 3.61 -8.05 7.36
N ALA A 19 4.91 -8.19 7.12
CA ALA A 19 5.63 -9.43 7.37
C ALA A 19 5.58 -9.80 8.86
N SER A 20 5.68 -8.82 9.76
CA SER A 20 5.60 -9.06 11.20
C SER A 20 4.21 -9.55 11.65
N LEU A 21 3.17 -9.24 10.88
CA LEU A 21 1.81 -9.75 11.14
C LEU A 21 1.60 -11.17 10.60
N GLY A 22 2.54 -11.69 9.83
CA GLY A 22 2.42 -13.03 9.23
C GLY A 22 1.37 -13.12 8.12
N VAL A 23 1.00 -12.01 7.48
CA VAL A 23 -0.03 -12.00 6.45
C VAL A 23 0.57 -12.12 5.04
N ASN A 24 -0.18 -12.71 4.12
CA ASN A 24 0.16 -12.76 2.71
C ASN A 24 -0.38 -11.52 2.02
N ALA A 25 0.43 -10.47 1.94
CA ALA A 25 0.02 -9.23 1.30
C ALA A 25 0.21 -9.32 -0.22
N ILE A 26 -0.73 -8.70 -0.95
CA ILE A 26 -0.57 -8.48 -2.39
C ILE A 26 0.33 -7.24 -2.53
N SER A 27 1.56 -7.44 -3.01
CA SER A 27 2.56 -6.38 -3.14
C SER A 27 2.58 -5.85 -4.57
N SER A 28 2.49 -4.53 -4.73
CA SER A 28 2.58 -3.91 -6.05
C SER A 28 3.94 -4.17 -6.71
N ASP A 29 5.03 -4.17 -5.94
CA ASP A 29 6.35 -4.47 -6.48
C ASP A 29 6.44 -5.91 -6.97
N GLU A 30 5.88 -6.86 -6.22
CA GLU A 30 5.87 -8.27 -6.62
C GLU A 30 5.02 -8.50 -7.87
N ILE A 31 3.85 -7.88 -7.95
CA ILE A 31 3.01 -7.98 -9.15
C ILE A 31 3.73 -7.38 -10.37
N ARG A 32 4.42 -6.25 -10.18
CA ARG A 32 5.20 -5.61 -11.25
C ARG A 32 6.31 -6.55 -11.73
N ARG A 33 7.00 -7.21 -10.81
CA ARG A 33 8.02 -8.19 -11.15
C ARG A 33 7.43 -9.37 -11.93
N LEU A 34 6.27 -9.87 -11.52
CA LEU A 34 5.61 -10.99 -12.19
C LEU A 34 5.15 -10.66 -13.61
N ILE A 35 4.69 -9.43 -13.85
CA ILE A 35 4.20 -9.01 -15.17
C ILE A 35 5.34 -8.63 -16.11
N ALA A 36 6.33 -7.87 -15.62
CA ALA A 36 7.35 -7.24 -16.46
C ALA A 36 8.75 -7.80 -16.27
N ASP A 37 8.94 -8.76 -15.37
CA ASP A 37 10.24 -9.31 -14.97
C ASP A 37 11.18 -8.23 -14.38
N ASP A 38 10.64 -7.07 -14.04
CA ASP A 38 11.39 -5.92 -13.53
C ASP A 38 10.51 -5.15 -12.53
N PRO A 39 10.82 -5.19 -11.22
CA PRO A 39 10.01 -4.49 -10.21
C PRO A 39 10.12 -2.97 -10.29
N THR A 40 11.01 -2.42 -11.13
CA THR A 40 11.20 -0.99 -11.30
C THR A 40 10.45 -0.40 -12.50
N ASP A 41 9.84 -1.22 -13.34
CA ASP A 41 9.16 -0.77 -14.56
C ASP A 41 7.87 -0.01 -14.21
N GLN A 42 7.89 1.32 -14.37
CA GLN A 42 6.74 2.18 -14.10
C GLN A 42 5.79 2.32 -15.30
N SER A 43 6.18 1.81 -16.47
CA SER A 43 5.36 1.93 -17.69
C SER A 43 4.10 1.07 -17.65
N ILE A 44 4.06 0.07 -16.76
CA ILE A 44 2.94 -0.88 -16.63
C ILE A 44 2.09 -0.64 -15.39
N HIS A 45 2.09 0.59 -14.86
CA HIS A 45 1.37 0.93 -13.64
C HIS A 45 -0.10 0.49 -13.67
N ASP A 46 -0.81 0.79 -14.77
CA ASP A 46 -2.24 0.45 -14.89
C ASP A 46 -2.46 -1.07 -14.88
N ALA A 47 -1.60 -1.82 -15.57
CA ALA A 47 -1.68 -3.28 -15.59
C ALA A 47 -1.44 -3.88 -14.19
N VAL A 48 -0.49 -3.33 -13.44
CA VAL A 48 -0.19 -3.76 -12.07
C VAL A 48 -1.42 -3.58 -11.19
N PHE A 49 -2.01 -2.40 -11.17
CA PHE A 49 -3.14 -2.13 -10.28
C PHE A 49 -4.44 -2.79 -10.73
N ALA A 50 -4.64 -2.99 -12.04
CA ALA A 50 -5.74 -3.82 -12.52
C ALA A 50 -5.62 -5.26 -12.03
N THR A 51 -4.42 -5.81 -12.05
CA THR A 51 -4.15 -7.17 -11.54
C THR A 51 -4.38 -7.26 -10.03
N ILE A 52 -3.92 -6.26 -9.28
CA ILE A 52 -4.16 -6.20 -7.82
C ILE A 52 -5.67 -6.20 -7.53
N ARG A 53 -6.43 -5.34 -8.19
CA ARG A 53 -7.89 -5.28 -7.99
C ARG A 53 -8.57 -6.60 -8.33
N HIS A 54 -8.10 -7.27 -9.38
CA HIS A 54 -8.61 -8.57 -9.73
C HIS A 54 -8.36 -9.59 -8.62
N LEU A 55 -7.15 -9.63 -8.08
CA LEU A 55 -6.81 -10.53 -6.97
C LEU A 55 -7.63 -10.25 -5.72
N VAL A 56 -7.85 -8.98 -5.39
CA VAL A 56 -8.71 -8.61 -4.26
C VAL A 56 -10.12 -9.17 -4.45
N ARG A 57 -10.71 -8.99 -5.63
CA ARG A 57 -12.04 -9.52 -5.93
C ARG A 57 -12.09 -11.05 -5.85
N GLN A 58 -11.05 -11.72 -6.33
CA GLN A 58 -10.97 -13.18 -6.24
C GLN A 58 -10.90 -13.67 -4.80
N ARG A 59 -10.14 -12.98 -3.96
CA ARG A 59 -10.04 -13.33 -2.54
C ARG A 59 -11.38 -13.16 -1.83
N ILE A 60 -12.11 -12.10 -2.15
CA ILE A 60 -13.47 -11.90 -1.62
C ILE A 60 -14.38 -13.04 -2.08
N ALA A 61 -14.34 -13.38 -3.37
CA ALA A 61 -15.18 -14.41 -3.95
C ALA A 61 -14.95 -15.78 -3.33
N VAL A 62 -13.71 -16.14 -2.99
CA VAL A 62 -13.42 -17.43 -2.33
C VAL A 62 -13.55 -17.36 -0.80
N GLY A 63 -13.98 -16.23 -0.26
CA GLY A 63 -14.33 -16.11 1.15
C GLY A 63 -13.17 -15.89 2.11
N ARG A 64 -12.06 -15.32 1.65
CA ARG A 64 -10.96 -15.00 2.58
C ARG A 64 -11.36 -13.88 3.55
N PRO A 65 -11.08 -14.03 4.85
CA PRO A 65 -11.56 -13.07 5.86
C PRO A 65 -10.86 -11.72 5.78
N ALA A 66 -9.60 -11.66 5.33
CA ALA A 66 -8.85 -10.43 5.21
C ALA A 66 -7.97 -10.46 3.97
N THR A 67 -7.83 -9.31 3.32
CA THR A 67 -6.96 -9.12 2.15
C THR A 67 -6.14 -7.87 2.38
N TYR A 68 -4.80 -8.02 2.38
CA TYR A 68 -3.86 -6.93 2.57
C TYR A 68 -3.23 -6.55 1.24
N VAL A 69 -3.15 -5.24 0.97
CA VAL A 69 -2.50 -4.71 -0.25
C VAL A 69 -1.37 -3.78 0.16
N ASP A 70 -0.15 -4.14 -0.24
CA ASP A 70 1.08 -3.40 0.06
C ASP A 70 1.48 -2.55 -1.15
N ALA A 71 1.18 -1.26 -1.07
CA ALA A 71 1.57 -0.26 -2.06
C ALA A 71 1.57 1.11 -1.39
N THR A 72 2.05 2.14 -2.06
CA THR A 72 2.13 3.49 -1.47
C THR A 72 0.76 4.13 -1.26
N HIS A 73 -0.19 3.96 -2.18
CA HIS A 73 -1.56 4.49 -2.13
C HIS A 73 -1.62 5.95 -1.66
N LEU A 74 -0.83 6.81 -2.29
CA LEU A 74 -0.56 8.17 -1.80
C LEU A 74 -1.76 9.11 -1.86
N THR A 75 -2.63 8.95 -2.85
CA THR A 75 -3.74 9.88 -3.09
C THR A 75 -5.09 9.23 -2.85
N ARG A 76 -6.09 10.08 -2.57
CA ARG A 76 -7.48 9.63 -2.43
C ARG A 76 -7.96 8.90 -3.70
N TRP A 77 -7.52 9.38 -4.86
CA TRP A 77 -7.85 8.75 -6.15
C TRP A 77 -7.37 7.29 -6.21
N GLU A 78 -6.13 7.04 -5.78
CA GLU A 78 -5.55 5.70 -5.78
C GLU A 78 -6.25 4.77 -4.79
N ARG A 79 -6.83 5.30 -3.72
CA ARG A 79 -7.51 4.52 -2.68
C ARG A 79 -8.98 4.22 -3.00
N GLN A 80 -9.60 5.04 -3.84
CA GLN A 80 -11.04 4.92 -4.14
C GLN A 80 -11.46 3.54 -4.65
N PRO A 81 -10.72 2.84 -5.54
CA PRO A 81 -11.14 1.53 -6.01
C PRO A 81 -11.38 0.51 -4.89
N TYR A 82 -10.59 0.55 -3.83
CA TYR A 82 -10.74 -0.38 -2.71
C TYR A 82 -11.99 -0.06 -1.89
N ILE A 83 -12.29 1.21 -1.70
CA ILE A 83 -13.48 1.65 -1.00
C ILE A 83 -14.73 1.25 -1.79
N GLN A 84 -14.70 1.44 -3.10
CA GLN A 84 -15.80 1.04 -3.98
C GLN A 84 -16.02 -0.48 -3.98
N MET A 85 -14.93 -1.26 -4.02
CA MET A 85 -15.03 -2.71 -3.92
C MET A 85 -15.63 -3.17 -2.59
N ALA A 86 -15.22 -2.54 -1.50
CA ALA A 86 -15.74 -2.85 -0.19
C ALA A 86 -17.25 -2.61 -0.11
N ARG A 87 -17.70 -1.49 -0.65
CA ARG A 87 -19.15 -1.18 -0.72
C ARG A 87 -19.90 -2.18 -1.58
N ALA A 88 -19.37 -2.50 -2.75
CA ALA A 88 -20.00 -3.42 -3.69
C ALA A 88 -20.15 -4.83 -3.14
N HIS A 89 -19.22 -5.25 -2.30
CA HIS A 89 -19.19 -6.60 -1.73
C HIS A 89 -19.57 -6.65 -0.25
N ASN A 90 -20.03 -5.53 0.30
CA ASN A 90 -20.40 -5.40 1.71
C ASN A 90 -19.27 -5.83 2.66
N CYS A 91 -18.05 -5.38 2.35
CA CYS A 91 -16.86 -5.61 3.15
C CYS A 91 -16.47 -4.34 3.92
N GLU A 92 -15.71 -4.53 5.00
CA GLU A 92 -15.01 -3.42 5.64
C GLU A 92 -13.75 -3.08 4.85
N VAL A 93 -13.30 -1.82 4.95
CA VAL A 93 -12.05 -1.37 4.34
C VAL A 93 -11.28 -0.49 5.32
N GLU A 94 -10.02 -0.83 5.55
CA GLU A 94 -9.16 -0.14 6.50
C GLU A 94 -7.89 0.34 5.83
N ALA A 95 -7.36 1.46 6.32
CA ALA A 95 -6.06 1.97 5.91
C ALA A 95 -5.07 1.89 7.07
N LEU A 96 -3.87 1.41 6.78
CA LEU A 96 -2.72 1.51 7.68
C LEU A 96 -1.84 2.64 7.15
N PHE A 97 -1.82 3.76 7.86
CA PHE A 97 -1.06 4.93 7.47
C PHE A 97 0.30 4.95 8.15
N PHE A 98 1.35 4.79 7.37
CA PHE A 98 2.74 4.79 7.85
C PHE A 98 3.27 6.22 7.84
N ASP A 99 3.02 6.92 8.94
CA ASP A 99 3.41 8.33 9.12
C ASP A 99 4.84 8.42 9.63
N VAL A 100 5.78 8.27 8.70
CA VAL A 100 7.21 8.29 8.96
C VAL A 100 7.82 9.49 8.22
N PRO A 101 8.70 10.28 8.88
CA PRO A 101 9.32 11.44 8.25
C PRO A 101 10.01 11.09 6.94
N VAL A 102 9.90 11.98 5.94
CA VAL A 102 10.49 11.75 4.62
C VAL A 102 11.99 11.50 4.68
N GLU A 103 12.70 12.20 5.58
CA GLU A 103 14.15 12.03 5.72
C GLU A 103 14.51 10.61 6.18
N VAL A 104 13.72 10.03 7.07
CA VAL A 104 13.90 8.64 7.54
C VAL A 104 13.64 7.66 6.39
N CYS A 105 12.60 7.91 5.61
CA CYS A 105 12.28 7.08 4.44
C CYS A 105 13.42 7.10 3.42
N ILE A 106 13.98 8.27 3.13
CA ILE A 106 15.09 8.44 2.20
C ILE A 106 16.33 7.68 2.71
N GLN A 107 16.65 7.82 4.00
CA GLN A 107 17.80 7.14 4.60
C GLN A 107 17.63 5.62 4.49
N ARG A 108 16.48 5.09 4.83
CA ARG A 108 16.20 3.65 4.73
C ARG A 108 16.25 3.16 3.29
N ASN A 109 15.72 3.95 2.37
CA ASN A 109 15.73 3.61 0.94
C ASN A 109 17.16 3.48 0.41
N SER A 110 18.10 4.32 0.86
CA SER A 110 19.50 4.27 0.43
C SER A 110 20.21 2.97 0.81
N GLN A 111 19.68 2.25 1.80
CA GLN A 111 20.25 1.00 2.31
C GLN A 111 19.61 -0.24 1.70
N ARG A 112 18.64 -0.07 0.80
CA ARG A 112 17.95 -1.19 0.15
C ARG A 112 18.71 -1.64 -1.10
N GLY A 113 18.51 -2.91 -1.49
CA GLY A 113 19.08 -3.44 -2.71
C GLY A 113 18.56 -2.79 -4.00
N ARG A 114 17.35 -2.24 -3.93
CA ARG A 114 16.74 -1.45 -5.00
C ARG A 114 16.53 -0.04 -4.46
N VAL A 115 17.23 0.92 -5.03
CA VAL A 115 17.21 2.31 -4.57
C VAL A 115 16.31 3.15 -5.47
N ILE A 116 15.30 3.79 -4.89
CA ILE A 116 14.46 4.77 -5.56
C ILE A 116 15.16 6.13 -5.45
N PRO A 117 15.24 6.94 -6.51
CA PRO A 117 15.87 8.26 -6.43
C PRO A 117 15.26 9.13 -5.34
N GLU A 118 16.11 9.83 -4.57
CA GLU A 118 15.66 10.70 -3.48
C GLU A 118 14.61 11.71 -3.93
N GLN A 119 14.82 12.32 -5.09
CA GLN A 119 13.88 13.32 -5.63
C GLN A 119 12.49 12.71 -5.86
N ALA A 120 12.42 11.46 -6.31
CA ALA A 120 11.15 10.78 -6.50
C ALA A 120 10.42 10.59 -5.17
N ILE A 121 11.13 10.23 -4.10
CA ILE A 121 10.52 10.09 -2.76
C ILE A 121 10.02 11.45 -2.25
N ARG A 122 10.78 12.53 -2.47
CA ARG A 122 10.36 13.88 -2.08
C ARG A 122 9.11 14.33 -2.84
N GLU A 123 9.02 14.01 -4.12
CA GLU A 123 7.83 14.30 -4.93
C GLU A 123 6.61 13.50 -4.43
N MET A 124 6.80 12.24 -4.09
CA MET A 124 5.75 11.41 -3.49
C MET A 124 5.26 12.01 -2.16
N ALA A 125 6.19 12.48 -1.32
CA ALA A 125 5.84 13.10 -0.04
C ALA A 125 4.99 14.36 -0.24
N ARG A 126 5.29 15.17 -1.25
CA ARG A 126 4.50 16.36 -1.57
C ARG A 126 3.12 16.01 -2.14
N ALA A 127 3.01 14.90 -2.86
CA ALA A 127 1.76 14.45 -3.45
C ALA A 127 0.86 13.72 -2.46
N MET A 128 1.39 13.27 -1.32
CA MET A 128 0.64 12.47 -0.37
C MET A 128 -0.53 13.24 0.21
N GLU A 129 -1.71 12.63 0.14
CA GLU A 129 -2.90 13.07 0.85
C GLU A 129 -3.09 12.15 2.05
N THR A 130 -3.11 12.72 3.25
CA THR A 130 -3.29 11.93 4.48
C THR A 130 -4.63 11.20 4.43
N PRO A 131 -4.64 9.87 4.64
CA PRO A 131 -5.90 9.14 4.62
C PRO A 131 -6.81 9.52 5.78
N SER A 132 -8.11 9.51 5.53
CA SER A 132 -9.10 9.82 6.56
C SER A 132 -10.37 8.99 6.36
N GLU A 133 -11.13 8.83 7.44
CA GLU A 133 -12.36 8.04 7.41
C GLU A 133 -13.42 8.63 6.49
N ASP A 134 -13.39 9.94 6.22
CA ASP A 134 -14.33 10.60 5.33
C ASP A 134 -14.22 10.14 3.87
N GLU A 135 -13.10 9.47 3.51
CA GLU A 135 -12.97 8.82 2.20
C GLU A 135 -13.89 7.61 2.07
N GLY A 136 -14.30 7.01 3.18
CA GLY A 136 -15.12 5.81 3.22
C GLY A 136 -14.47 4.63 3.96
N PHE A 137 -13.31 4.84 4.59
CA PHE A 137 -12.67 3.80 5.39
C PHE A 137 -13.47 3.52 6.65
N THR A 138 -13.58 2.22 7.01
CA THR A 138 -14.13 1.80 8.28
C THR A 138 -13.23 2.24 9.42
N ARG A 139 -11.91 2.21 9.20
CA ARG A 139 -10.91 2.64 10.17
C ARG A 139 -9.62 3.07 9.47
N VAL A 140 -8.98 4.10 10.01
CA VAL A 140 -7.64 4.53 9.62
C VAL A 140 -6.74 4.41 10.85
N THR A 141 -5.71 3.57 10.76
CA THR A 141 -4.73 3.40 11.83
C THR A 141 -3.44 4.11 11.45
N ARG A 142 -3.05 5.10 12.24
CA ARG A 142 -1.81 5.83 12.05
C ARG A 142 -0.69 5.11 12.80
N LEU A 143 0.37 4.75 12.07
CA LEU A 143 1.55 4.10 12.63
C LEU A 143 2.74 5.06 12.50
N THR A 144 3.30 5.45 13.64
CA THR A 144 4.46 6.35 13.67
C THR A 144 5.76 5.54 13.73
N GLN A 145 6.88 6.23 13.58
CA GLN A 145 8.20 5.61 13.70
C GLN A 145 8.38 4.92 15.07
N VAL A 146 7.82 5.48 16.12
CA VAL A 146 7.87 4.89 17.46
C VAL A 146 7.06 3.58 17.50
N ASP A 147 5.87 3.58 16.93
CA ASP A 147 5.02 2.37 16.86
C ASP A 147 5.71 1.25 16.08
N LEU A 148 6.40 1.60 14.99
CA LEU A 148 7.05 0.63 14.11
C LEU A 148 8.38 0.10 14.68
N ALA A 149 8.97 0.78 15.64
CA ALA A 149 10.21 0.35 16.31
C ALA A 149 10.00 -0.72 17.39
N ARG A 150 8.76 -1.03 17.73
CA ARG A 150 8.41 -1.99 18.78
C ARG A 150 8.42 -3.44 18.33
#